data_e49700fe069d5b6b0fd37fa1dce22e67
#
_entry.id   e49700fe069d5b6b0fd37fa1dce22e67
#
_cell.length_a   1.000
_cell.length_b   1.000
_cell.length_c   1.000
_cell.angle_alpha   90.00
_cell.angle_beta   90.00
_cell.angle_gamma   90.00
#
_symmetry.space_group_name_H-M   'P 1'
#
loop_
_entity.id
_entity.type
_entity.pdbx_description
1 polymer ?
#
loop_
_entity_poly.entity_id
_entity_poly.type
_entity_poly.pdbx_seq_one_letter_code
_entity_poly.pdbx_strand_id
1 'polypeptide(L)'
;MAEKRDYYEVLGVAKGASADEIKSAYRKLAMKYHPDRNPGDKAAEEKFKEAAEAYDVLHDPEKRQRYDQFGHQAFEGGAGGFGAGGMNMDDIFSMFGDIFGGRGGGGGFGGFEGFFGGGGGRSRRAADPNAPRRGDDMTFRLDIDFDEAIFGSERTLELTLPAQCPECKGSGAAAGSKRVTCKTCGGNGVVIGGSGFFQVRQTCPTCGGEGSVIEKPCRKCRGTGHVNAPQKIALKIPAGVDNGSRLRLSGKGAGGLRGGENGDLYVLLGVRESDIFERDGLDLGVNVPISPVTAALGGTVSVPTPEGEAQLKIPAGTPNGKVFRLRGKGVPNLRGGAAGDLDARIVFEVPTNLDRKQREALENFQKLATAGTFPEQQSFANRTRVFFSHRDKLRK
;
A
#
# COMPACT_ATOMS: atom_id res chain seq x y z
N MET A 1 39.41 -30.72 7.71
CA MET A 1 38.68 -29.68 6.96
C MET A 1 37.93 -30.40 5.87
N ALA A 2 36.59 -30.26 5.79
CA ALA A 2 35.83 -30.91 4.73
C ALA A 2 36.23 -30.28 3.38
N GLU A 3 36.64 -31.08 2.41
CA GLU A 3 36.94 -30.65 1.05
C GLU A 3 35.66 -30.03 0.45
N LYS A 4 35.74 -28.76 0.04
CA LYS A 4 34.60 -28.10 -0.64
C LYS A 4 34.40 -28.79 -2.02
N ARG A 5 33.14 -29.16 -2.31
CA ARG A 5 32.78 -29.78 -3.61
C ARG A 5 32.98 -28.80 -4.77
N ASP A 6 33.31 -29.32 -5.95
CA ASP A 6 33.40 -28.51 -7.17
C ASP A 6 32.07 -27.81 -7.47
N TYR A 7 32.11 -26.51 -7.77
CA TYR A 7 30.91 -25.70 -8.02
C TYR A 7 30.09 -26.19 -9.23
N TYR A 8 30.71 -26.78 -10.23
CA TYR A 8 30.04 -27.42 -11.36
C TYR A 8 29.26 -28.66 -10.90
N GLU A 9 29.86 -29.46 -10.01
CA GLU A 9 29.19 -30.61 -9.39
C GLU A 9 28.04 -30.20 -8.47
N VAL A 10 28.22 -29.13 -7.72
CA VAL A 10 27.16 -28.59 -6.83
C VAL A 10 25.93 -28.19 -7.64
N LEU A 11 26.11 -27.53 -8.78
CA LEU A 11 25.01 -27.16 -9.67
C LEU A 11 24.52 -28.31 -10.58
N GLY A 12 25.32 -29.40 -10.68
CA GLY A 12 25.02 -30.54 -11.56
C GLY A 12 25.15 -30.22 -13.05
N VAL A 13 26.11 -29.37 -13.41
CA VAL A 13 26.39 -28.96 -14.79
C VAL A 13 27.85 -29.32 -15.22
N ALA A 14 28.10 -29.46 -16.51
CA ALA A 14 29.43 -29.69 -17.03
C ALA A 14 30.33 -28.43 -16.95
N LYS A 15 31.66 -28.59 -16.87
CA LYS A 15 32.61 -27.46 -16.83
C LYS A 15 32.55 -26.51 -18.05
N GLY A 16 31.94 -26.95 -19.15
CA GLY A 16 31.72 -26.13 -20.34
C GLY A 16 30.31 -25.56 -20.46
N ALA A 17 29.45 -25.69 -19.43
CA ALA A 17 28.08 -25.23 -19.47
C ALA A 17 27.95 -23.74 -19.78
N SER A 18 26.97 -23.38 -20.56
CA SER A 18 26.60 -21.98 -20.87
C SER A 18 26.04 -21.25 -19.65
N ALA A 19 26.08 -19.93 -19.67
CA ALA A 19 25.51 -19.11 -18.61
C ALA A 19 24.00 -19.39 -18.37
N ASP A 20 23.27 -19.72 -19.43
CA ASP A 20 21.84 -20.05 -19.35
C ASP A 20 21.61 -21.44 -18.72
N GLU A 21 22.45 -22.40 -18.97
CA GLU A 21 22.43 -23.73 -18.35
C GLU A 21 22.73 -23.64 -16.86
N ILE A 22 23.75 -22.88 -16.48
CA ILE A 22 24.14 -22.61 -15.08
C ILE A 22 22.96 -21.95 -14.35
N LYS A 23 22.35 -20.92 -14.95
CA LYS A 23 21.20 -20.22 -14.41
C LYS A 23 19.97 -21.13 -14.24
N SER A 24 19.70 -21.98 -15.22
CA SER A 24 18.59 -22.93 -15.17
C SER A 24 18.79 -23.99 -14.09
N ALA A 25 20.00 -24.52 -13.95
CA ALA A 25 20.35 -25.50 -12.92
C ALA A 25 20.22 -24.90 -11.52
N TYR A 26 20.74 -23.70 -11.31
CA TYR A 26 20.58 -22.97 -10.04
C TYR A 26 19.12 -22.77 -9.67
N ARG A 27 18.26 -22.32 -10.62
CA ARG A 27 16.82 -22.14 -10.35
C ARG A 27 16.14 -23.42 -9.88
N LYS A 28 16.45 -24.54 -10.49
CA LYS A 28 15.89 -25.84 -10.10
C LYS A 28 16.29 -26.21 -8.67
N LEU A 29 17.57 -26.01 -8.33
CA LEU A 29 18.07 -26.30 -6.98
C LEU A 29 17.52 -25.33 -5.93
N ALA A 30 17.45 -24.04 -6.25
CA ALA A 30 16.90 -23.02 -5.38
C ALA A 30 15.43 -23.27 -5.07
N MET A 31 14.61 -23.66 -6.06
CA MET A 31 13.21 -24.04 -5.83
C MET A 31 13.06 -25.35 -5.04
N LYS A 32 13.98 -26.31 -5.22
CA LYS A 32 13.95 -27.59 -4.52
C LYS A 32 14.31 -27.47 -3.05
N TYR A 33 15.31 -26.65 -2.73
CA TYR A 33 15.87 -26.51 -1.39
C TYR A 33 15.48 -25.18 -0.72
N HIS A 34 14.44 -24.50 -1.25
CA HIS A 34 13.94 -23.24 -0.67
C HIS A 34 13.50 -23.44 0.78
N PRO A 35 13.87 -22.55 1.73
CA PRO A 35 13.51 -22.68 3.13
C PRO A 35 11.99 -22.71 3.37
N ASP A 36 11.19 -21.96 2.60
CA ASP A 36 9.73 -21.97 2.72
C ASP A 36 9.11 -23.33 2.32
N ARG A 37 9.82 -24.11 1.51
CA ARG A 37 9.37 -25.45 1.10
C ARG A 37 9.93 -26.57 2.00
N ASN A 38 11.02 -26.29 2.70
CA ASN A 38 11.70 -27.22 3.59
C ASN A 38 11.95 -26.57 4.96
N PRO A 39 10.91 -26.15 5.69
CA PRO A 39 11.09 -25.45 6.95
C PRO A 39 11.76 -26.36 7.99
N GLY A 40 12.91 -25.90 8.53
CA GLY A 40 13.66 -26.60 9.58
C GLY A 40 14.60 -27.72 9.11
N ASP A 41 14.72 -27.99 7.80
CA ASP A 41 15.66 -28.96 7.26
C ASP A 41 17.04 -28.32 7.03
N LYS A 42 17.97 -28.53 7.98
CA LYS A 42 19.35 -28.02 7.91
C LYS A 42 20.12 -28.54 6.70
N ALA A 43 19.86 -29.76 6.25
CA ALA A 43 20.53 -30.31 5.08
C ALA A 43 20.05 -29.67 3.76
N ALA A 44 18.78 -29.28 3.70
CA ALA A 44 18.26 -28.50 2.59
C ALA A 44 18.85 -27.07 2.57
N GLU A 45 19.00 -26.48 3.75
CA GLU A 45 19.59 -25.15 3.95
C GLU A 45 21.07 -25.10 3.52
N GLU A 46 21.86 -26.11 3.91
CA GLU A 46 23.28 -26.23 3.48
C GLU A 46 23.39 -26.36 1.94
N LYS A 47 22.57 -27.21 1.34
CA LYS A 47 22.54 -27.37 -0.13
C LYS A 47 22.09 -26.11 -0.86
N PHE A 48 21.21 -25.33 -0.27
CA PHE A 48 20.79 -24.05 -0.81
C PHE A 48 21.95 -23.04 -0.79
N LYS A 49 22.69 -22.98 0.32
CA LYS A 49 23.88 -22.12 0.48
C LYS A 49 24.98 -22.49 -0.51
N GLU A 50 25.30 -23.77 -0.63
CA GLU A 50 26.31 -24.27 -1.58
C GLU A 50 25.90 -23.95 -3.03
N ALA A 51 24.63 -24.12 -3.39
CA ALA A 51 24.15 -23.78 -4.72
C ALA A 51 24.20 -22.28 -5.02
N ALA A 52 23.93 -21.43 -4.02
CA ALA A 52 24.02 -19.97 -4.15
C ALA A 52 25.49 -19.51 -4.33
N GLU A 53 26.42 -20.07 -3.53
CA GLU A 53 27.85 -19.78 -3.64
C GLU A 53 28.41 -20.23 -5.02
N ALA A 54 28.02 -21.41 -5.46
CA ALA A 54 28.42 -21.94 -6.76
C ALA A 54 27.89 -21.07 -7.93
N TYR A 55 26.67 -20.59 -7.83
CA TYR A 55 26.09 -19.73 -8.86
C TYR A 55 26.75 -18.35 -8.90
N ASP A 56 27.06 -17.74 -7.74
CA ASP A 56 27.73 -16.43 -7.67
C ASP A 56 29.10 -16.46 -8.38
N VAL A 57 29.83 -17.56 -8.26
CA VAL A 57 31.15 -17.72 -8.91
C VAL A 57 31.00 -18.07 -10.38
N LEU A 58 30.13 -18.99 -10.75
CA LEU A 58 30.05 -19.50 -12.11
C LEU A 58 29.23 -18.62 -13.07
N HIS A 59 28.38 -17.74 -12.54
CA HIS A 59 27.60 -16.84 -13.37
C HIS A 59 28.38 -15.66 -13.91
N ASP A 60 29.39 -15.19 -13.18
CA ASP A 60 30.23 -14.08 -13.56
C ASP A 60 31.42 -14.62 -14.40
N PRO A 61 31.64 -14.17 -15.66
CA PRO A 61 32.69 -14.64 -16.52
C PRO A 61 34.09 -14.47 -15.92
N GLU A 62 34.37 -13.38 -15.20
CA GLU A 62 35.68 -13.13 -14.59
C GLU A 62 35.92 -14.03 -13.39
N LYS A 63 34.92 -14.19 -12.51
CA LYS A 63 35.02 -15.10 -11.37
C LYS A 63 35.11 -16.54 -11.81
N ARG A 64 34.34 -16.94 -12.83
CA ARG A 64 34.42 -18.27 -13.44
C ARG A 64 35.79 -18.58 -13.98
N GLN A 65 36.39 -17.65 -14.75
CA GLN A 65 37.73 -17.82 -15.30
C GLN A 65 38.78 -17.98 -14.18
N ARG A 66 38.68 -17.24 -13.09
CA ARG A 66 39.55 -17.40 -11.92
C ARG A 66 39.34 -18.74 -11.22
N TYR A 67 38.06 -19.16 -11.09
CA TYR A 67 37.76 -20.46 -10.53
C TYR A 67 38.30 -21.63 -11.38
N ASP A 68 38.17 -21.53 -12.69
CA ASP A 68 38.65 -22.53 -13.63
C ASP A 68 40.18 -22.66 -13.59
N GLN A 69 40.91 -21.58 -13.25
CA GLN A 69 42.39 -21.59 -13.17
C GLN A 69 42.93 -22.01 -11.80
N PHE A 70 42.29 -21.58 -10.72
CA PHE A 70 42.84 -21.69 -9.36
C PHE A 70 41.92 -22.46 -8.39
N GLY A 71 40.77 -22.93 -8.83
CA GLY A 71 39.81 -23.62 -7.99
C GLY A 71 39.29 -22.77 -6.83
N HIS A 72 38.96 -23.41 -5.72
CA HIS A 72 38.50 -22.73 -4.50
C HIS A 72 39.55 -21.79 -3.88
N GLN A 73 40.83 -22.04 -4.12
CA GLN A 73 41.92 -21.22 -3.57
C GLN A 73 41.91 -19.78 -4.12
N ALA A 74 41.27 -19.54 -5.28
CA ALA A 74 41.09 -18.21 -5.82
C ALA A 74 40.26 -17.27 -4.92
N PHE A 75 39.49 -17.84 -3.98
CA PHE A 75 38.54 -17.13 -3.12
C PHE A 75 38.84 -17.29 -1.63
N GLU A 76 39.86 -18.03 -1.22
CA GLU A 76 40.25 -18.25 0.19
C GLU A 76 41.22 -17.20 0.76
N GLY A 77 41.73 -16.29 -0.06
CA GLY A 77 42.81 -15.38 0.36
C GLY A 77 42.65 -13.93 -0.11
N GLY A 78 41.80 -13.12 0.47
CA GLY A 78 41.94 -11.66 0.42
C GLY A 78 40.96 -10.88 -0.44
N ALA A 79 40.37 -9.87 0.13
CA ALA A 79 39.76 -8.64 -0.43
C ALA A 79 38.89 -8.79 -1.69
N GLY A 80 37.79 -9.51 -1.63
CA GLY A 80 36.85 -9.58 -2.74
C GLY A 80 35.92 -10.79 -2.76
N GLY A 81 36.01 -11.69 -1.78
CA GLY A 81 35.17 -12.86 -1.65
C GLY A 81 34.23 -12.75 -0.43
N PHE A 82 33.09 -13.34 -0.51
CA PHE A 82 32.21 -13.63 0.61
C PHE A 82 32.94 -14.56 1.60
N GLY A 83 34.00 -14.05 2.24
CA GLY A 83 34.84 -14.77 3.21
C GLY A 83 34.34 -14.54 4.60
N ALA A 84 33.90 -15.60 5.25
CA ALA A 84 33.92 -15.90 6.68
C ALA A 84 34.19 -14.70 7.63
N GLY A 85 33.26 -13.78 7.74
CA GLY A 85 33.30 -12.66 8.67
C GLY A 85 31.90 -12.12 8.90
N GLY A 86 31.05 -12.86 9.65
CA GLY A 86 30.00 -12.25 10.44
C GLY A 86 28.76 -11.69 9.74
N MET A 87 28.43 -12.04 8.51
CA MET A 87 27.08 -11.79 7.98
C MET A 87 26.17 -12.91 8.48
N ASN A 88 25.20 -12.53 9.31
CA ASN A 88 24.18 -13.43 9.78
C ASN A 88 23.28 -13.86 8.62
N MET A 89 22.71 -15.05 8.73
CA MET A 89 21.76 -15.63 7.79
C MET A 89 20.61 -14.68 7.45
N ASP A 90 20.18 -13.86 8.39
CA ASP A 90 19.14 -12.84 8.24
C ASP A 90 19.56 -11.71 7.26
N ASP A 91 20.84 -11.35 7.21
CA ASP A 91 21.34 -10.31 6.29
C ASP A 91 21.37 -10.83 4.84
N ILE A 92 21.72 -12.10 4.65
CA ILE A 92 21.69 -12.76 3.32
C ILE A 92 20.21 -12.96 2.91
N PHE A 93 19.35 -13.29 3.85
CA PHE A 93 17.93 -13.55 3.62
C PHE A 93 17.14 -12.25 3.36
N SER A 94 17.45 -11.15 4.05
CA SER A 94 16.86 -9.84 3.80
C SER A 94 17.27 -9.28 2.44
N MET A 95 18.53 -9.47 2.07
CA MET A 95 19.06 -9.07 0.75
C MET A 95 18.45 -9.88 -0.40
N PHE A 96 18.10 -11.15 -0.15
CA PHE A 96 17.39 -12.02 -1.10
C PHE A 96 15.87 -11.84 -1.06
N GLY A 97 15.29 -11.54 0.10
CA GLY A 97 13.87 -11.28 0.30
C GLY A 97 13.38 -10.05 -0.45
N ASP A 98 14.16 -8.99 -0.47
CA ASP A 98 13.87 -7.76 -1.23
C ASP A 98 13.92 -7.98 -2.76
N ILE A 99 14.71 -8.95 -3.21
CA ILE A 99 14.86 -9.28 -4.65
C ILE A 99 13.81 -10.28 -5.13
N PHE A 100 13.38 -11.21 -4.28
CA PHE A 100 12.44 -12.28 -4.64
C PHE A 100 11.05 -12.16 -3.99
N GLY A 101 10.91 -11.39 -2.90
CA GLY A 101 9.69 -11.25 -2.11
C GLY A 101 8.75 -10.12 -2.56
N GLY A 102 8.99 -9.46 -3.68
CA GLY A 102 8.11 -8.46 -4.28
C GLY A 102 6.74 -9.03 -4.61
N ARG A 103 5.83 -8.89 -3.67
CA ARG A 103 4.42 -9.25 -3.71
C ARG A 103 3.72 -8.61 -4.91
N GLY A 104 3.35 -9.42 -5.88
CA GLY A 104 2.29 -9.09 -6.83
C GLY A 104 2.72 -8.80 -8.25
N GLY A 105 2.49 -9.77 -9.13
CA GLY A 105 2.05 -9.53 -10.50
C GLY A 105 3.11 -9.24 -11.54
N GLY A 106 3.46 -10.28 -12.31
CA GLY A 106 3.71 -10.11 -13.75
C GLY A 106 5.02 -9.48 -14.18
N GLY A 107 5.99 -10.32 -14.55
CA GLY A 107 6.91 -10.00 -15.62
C GLY A 107 8.06 -9.05 -15.26
N GLY A 108 9.27 -9.59 -15.16
CA GLY A 108 10.42 -8.72 -15.30
C GLY A 108 11.63 -9.08 -14.45
N PHE A 109 12.38 -10.04 -14.94
CA PHE A 109 13.70 -10.45 -14.45
C PHE A 109 14.80 -9.38 -14.66
N GLY A 110 14.41 -8.10 -14.82
CA GLY A 110 15.33 -6.99 -15.12
C GLY A 110 15.99 -6.30 -13.94
N GLY A 111 15.61 -6.61 -12.69
CA GLY A 111 16.12 -5.90 -11.50
C GLY A 111 17.50 -6.38 -11.02
N PHE A 112 17.86 -7.62 -11.29
CA PHE A 112 19.13 -8.23 -10.84
C PHE A 112 20.35 -7.77 -11.67
N GLU A 113 20.17 -7.58 -12.97
CA GLU A 113 21.25 -7.08 -13.85
C GLU A 113 21.65 -5.64 -13.54
N GLY A 114 20.73 -4.83 -13.00
CA GLY A 114 21.00 -3.45 -12.60
C GLY A 114 21.84 -3.31 -11.32
N PHE A 115 21.79 -4.30 -10.44
CA PHE A 115 22.47 -4.23 -9.14
C PHE A 115 23.88 -4.87 -9.18
N PHE A 116 24.06 -5.98 -9.89
CA PHE A 116 25.35 -6.69 -9.97
C PHE A 116 26.15 -6.44 -11.27
N GLY A 117 25.50 -6.02 -12.35
CA GLY A 117 26.13 -5.74 -13.64
C GLY A 117 26.80 -4.37 -13.77
N GLY A 118 26.96 -3.62 -12.70
CA GLY A 118 27.42 -2.24 -12.68
C GLY A 118 28.92 -2.03 -12.44
N GLY A 119 29.78 -2.93 -12.88
CA GLY A 119 31.25 -2.75 -12.91
C GLY A 119 31.76 -1.87 -14.05
N GLY A 120 30.92 -1.20 -14.80
CA GLY A 120 31.29 -0.15 -15.73
C GLY A 120 31.13 1.20 -15.07
N GLY A 121 32.20 1.83 -14.66
CA GLY A 121 32.27 3.18 -14.14
C GLY A 121 31.62 4.21 -15.07
N ARG A 122 30.30 4.27 -15.06
CA ARG A 122 29.63 5.55 -15.26
C ARG A 122 30.01 6.38 -14.05
N SER A 123 31.15 7.07 -14.14
CA SER A 123 31.39 8.24 -13.31
C SER A 123 30.04 8.94 -13.24
N ARG A 124 29.39 8.92 -12.05
CA ARG A 124 28.30 9.88 -11.77
C ARG A 124 28.93 11.21 -12.07
N ARG A 125 28.76 11.70 -13.31
CA ARG A 125 29.08 13.09 -13.62
C ARG A 125 28.47 13.84 -12.46
N ALA A 126 29.32 14.55 -11.71
CA ALA A 126 28.86 15.36 -10.60
C ALA A 126 27.64 16.12 -11.14
N ALA A 127 26.49 15.87 -10.58
CA ALA A 127 25.25 16.46 -11.08
C ALA A 127 25.50 17.95 -11.11
N ASP A 128 25.30 18.59 -12.24
CA ASP A 128 25.51 20.02 -12.37
C ASP A 128 24.73 20.71 -11.23
N PRO A 129 25.41 21.35 -10.26
CA PRO A 129 24.75 21.97 -9.11
C PRO A 129 23.77 23.08 -9.52
N ASN A 130 23.81 23.52 -10.79
CA ASN A 130 22.92 24.50 -11.38
C ASN A 130 21.82 23.89 -12.26
N ALA A 131 21.78 22.57 -12.42
CA ALA A 131 20.77 21.90 -13.21
C ALA A 131 19.33 22.19 -12.68
N PRO A 132 18.33 22.25 -13.57
CA PRO A 132 16.92 22.32 -13.17
C PRO A 132 16.57 21.20 -12.20
N ARG A 133 15.88 21.54 -11.12
CA ARG A 133 15.42 20.56 -10.13
C ARG A 133 13.91 20.63 -10.01
N ARG A 134 13.25 19.49 -10.19
CA ARG A 134 11.82 19.36 -9.98
C ARG A 134 11.48 19.68 -8.52
N GLY A 135 10.35 20.33 -8.31
CA GLY A 135 9.79 20.59 -6.99
C GLY A 135 9.40 19.33 -6.27
N ASP A 136 9.33 19.41 -4.96
CA ASP A 136 8.94 18.27 -4.13
C ASP A 136 7.45 17.98 -4.28
N ASP A 137 7.10 16.69 -4.24
CA ASP A 137 5.72 16.27 -4.21
C ASP A 137 5.12 16.55 -2.82
N MET A 138 3.88 17.00 -2.79
CA MET A 138 3.17 17.38 -1.57
C MET A 138 2.01 16.44 -1.32
N THR A 139 1.71 16.15 -0.06
CA THR A 139 0.54 15.34 0.32
C THR A 139 -0.37 16.17 1.20
N PHE A 140 -1.66 16.15 0.89
CA PHE A 140 -2.72 16.83 1.65
C PHE A 140 -3.84 15.84 1.97
N ARG A 141 -4.33 15.82 3.22
CA ARG A 141 -5.48 15.03 3.60
C ARG A 141 -6.74 15.89 3.51
N LEU A 142 -7.75 15.35 2.84
CA LEU A 142 -9.06 15.97 2.69
C LEU A 142 -10.13 15.02 3.21
N ASP A 143 -10.86 15.42 4.24
CA ASP A 143 -12.02 14.68 4.71
C ASP A 143 -13.24 15.13 3.92
N ILE A 144 -13.99 14.16 3.35
CA ILE A 144 -15.19 14.33 2.56
C ILE A 144 -16.35 13.59 3.20
N ASP A 145 -17.56 14.02 2.90
CA ASP A 145 -18.76 13.34 3.37
C ASP A 145 -19.04 12.08 2.55
N PHE A 146 -19.78 11.14 3.14
CA PHE A 146 -20.12 9.87 2.50
C PHE A 146 -20.79 10.07 1.13
N ASP A 147 -21.73 11.03 1.06
CA ASP A 147 -22.46 11.34 -0.18
C ASP A 147 -21.52 11.81 -1.29
N GLU A 148 -20.54 12.63 -0.95
CA GLU A 148 -19.53 13.08 -1.91
C GLU A 148 -18.65 11.94 -2.43
N ALA A 149 -18.39 10.95 -1.56
CA ALA A 149 -17.64 9.77 -1.96
C ALA A 149 -18.42 8.88 -2.93
N ILE A 150 -19.76 8.79 -2.75
CA ILE A 150 -20.66 7.98 -3.58
C ILE A 150 -20.93 8.66 -4.93
N PHE A 151 -21.35 9.94 -4.88
CA PHE A 151 -21.81 10.66 -6.07
C PHE A 151 -20.70 11.38 -6.82
N GLY A 152 -19.54 11.57 -6.17
CA GLY A 152 -18.51 12.47 -6.65
C GLY A 152 -18.84 13.94 -6.40
N SER A 153 -17.83 14.77 -6.36
CA SER A 153 -17.99 16.21 -6.17
C SER A 153 -16.86 17.00 -6.79
N GLU A 154 -17.06 18.31 -6.97
CA GLU A 154 -16.01 19.22 -7.36
C GLU A 154 -15.77 20.21 -6.22
N ARG A 155 -14.55 20.25 -5.70
CA ARG A 155 -14.16 21.16 -4.61
C ARG A 155 -12.99 22.04 -5.03
N THR A 156 -12.96 23.26 -4.53
CA THR A 156 -11.80 24.14 -4.65
C THR A 156 -11.05 24.14 -3.34
N LEU A 157 -9.79 23.68 -3.38
CA LEU A 157 -8.89 23.69 -2.24
C LEU A 157 -8.09 25.00 -2.23
N GLU A 158 -8.07 25.67 -1.10
CA GLU A 158 -7.18 26.83 -0.88
C GLU A 158 -6.01 26.37 0.01
N LEU A 159 -4.86 26.16 -0.63
CA LEU A 159 -3.66 25.64 0.06
C LEU A 159 -2.52 26.65 -0.06
N THR A 160 -1.81 26.85 1.04
CA THR A 160 -0.57 27.62 1.03
C THR A 160 0.59 26.67 0.74
N LEU A 161 1.11 26.73 -0.48
CA LEU A 161 2.18 25.84 -0.94
C LEU A 161 3.43 26.63 -1.29
N PRO A 162 4.63 26.02 -1.19
CA PRO A 162 5.86 26.61 -1.68
C PRO A 162 5.78 26.79 -3.20
N ALA A 163 5.52 27.98 -3.65
CA ALA A 163 5.48 28.35 -5.06
C ALA A 163 6.84 28.88 -5.52
N GLN A 164 7.12 28.76 -6.80
CA GLN A 164 8.32 29.34 -7.38
C GLN A 164 8.36 30.86 -7.15
N CYS A 165 9.46 31.39 -6.68
CA CYS A 165 9.58 32.80 -6.40
C CYS A 165 9.42 33.63 -7.69
N PRO A 166 8.46 34.58 -7.78
CA PRO A 166 8.19 35.33 -9.00
C PRO A 166 9.34 36.27 -9.41
N GLU A 167 10.18 36.70 -8.48
CA GLU A 167 11.31 37.60 -8.79
C GLU A 167 12.50 36.85 -9.40
N CYS A 168 12.90 35.73 -8.79
CA CYS A 168 14.08 34.99 -9.23
C CYS A 168 13.74 33.73 -10.05
N LYS A 169 12.47 33.41 -10.23
CA LYS A 169 12.01 32.22 -10.97
C LYS A 169 12.71 30.94 -10.54
N GLY A 170 12.80 30.74 -9.21
CA GLY A 170 13.38 29.55 -8.63
C GLY A 170 14.92 29.51 -8.57
N SER A 171 15.65 30.51 -9.07
CA SER A 171 17.11 30.54 -9.02
C SER A 171 17.67 30.82 -7.62
N GLY A 172 16.91 31.49 -6.78
CA GLY A 172 17.34 31.98 -5.48
C GLY A 172 18.26 33.24 -5.55
N ALA A 173 18.75 33.59 -6.73
CA ALA A 173 19.67 34.71 -6.92
C ALA A 173 18.92 36.02 -7.22
N ALA A 174 19.46 37.16 -6.76
CA ALA A 174 18.96 38.48 -7.11
C ALA A 174 19.13 38.76 -8.62
N ALA A 175 18.34 39.71 -9.16
CA ALA A 175 18.49 40.10 -10.56
C ALA A 175 19.92 40.56 -10.85
N GLY A 176 20.52 40.05 -11.91
CA GLY A 176 21.89 40.29 -12.31
C GLY A 176 22.97 39.50 -11.53
N SER A 177 22.59 38.70 -10.55
CA SER A 177 23.47 37.76 -9.86
C SER A 177 23.29 36.34 -10.36
N LYS A 178 24.33 35.52 -10.22
CA LYS A 178 24.34 34.12 -10.65
C LYS A 178 24.69 33.19 -9.47
N ARG A 179 24.28 31.95 -9.59
CA ARG A 179 24.83 30.85 -8.77
C ARG A 179 26.18 30.47 -9.36
N VAL A 180 27.16 30.35 -8.52
CA VAL A 180 28.53 29.94 -8.88
C VAL A 180 28.85 28.61 -8.22
N THR A 181 29.65 27.78 -8.87
CA THR A 181 30.10 26.51 -8.30
C THR A 181 30.85 26.75 -7.01
N CYS A 182 30.57 26.05 -5.95
CA CYS A 182 31.24 26.19 -4.66
C CYS A 182 32.72 25.84 -4.80
N LYS A 183 33.60 26.82 -4.50
CA LYS A 183 35.04 26.62 -4.62
C LYS A 183 35.59 25.60 -3.63
N THR A 184 34.97 25.47 -2.46
CA THR A 184 35.40 24.55 -1.38
C THR A 184 35.24 23.09 -1.74
N CYS A 185 34.14 22.73 -2.39
CA CYS A 185 33.85 21.33 -2.75
C CYS A 185 33.88 21.05 -4.25
N GLY A 186 34.21 22.05 -5.08
CA GLY A 186 34.24 21.88 -6.54
C GLY A 186 32.92 21.47 -7.18
N GLY A 187 31.78 21.78 -6.54
CA GLY A 187 30.45 21.38 -7.02
C GLY A 187 29.91 20.09 -6.41
N ASN A 188 30.71 19.33 -5.68
CA ASN A 188 30.31 18.00 -5.15
C ASN A 188 29.37 18.05 -3.93
N GLY A 189 29.22 19.21 -3.28
CA GLY A 189 28.39 19.36 -2.08
C GLY A 189 28.96 18.73 -0.82
N VAL A 190 30.02 17.93 -0.93
CA VAL A 190 30.71 17.25 0.18
C VAL A 190 32.20 17.52 0.13
N VAL A 191 32.82 17.57 1.27
CA VAL A 191 34.28 17.64 1.44
C VAL A 191 34.74 16.34 2.12
N ILE A 192 35.90 15.86 1.72
CA ILE A 192 36.51 14.70 2.35
C ILE A 192 37.49 15.24 3.39
N GLY A 193 37.20 15.00 4.66
CA GLY A 193 38.07 15.31 5.79
C GLY A 193 38.64 14.01 6.36
N GLY A 194 39.84 14.06 6.90
CA GLY A 194 40.50 12.93 7.56
C GLY A 194 41.95 12.79 7.14
N SER A 195 42.76 12.24 8.04
CA SER A 195 44.17 11.95 7.83
C SER A 195 44.37 10.44 7.77
N GLY A 196 45.03 9.95 6.73
CA GLY A 196 45.38 8.52 6.59
C GLY A 196 44.21 7.64 6.11
N PHE A 197 44.05 6.47 6.73
CA PHE A 197 43.06 5.45 6.33
C PHE A 197 41.59 5.80 6.60
N PHE A 198 41.31 6.82 7.42
CA PHE A 198 39.95 7.23 7.77
C PHE A 198 39.56 8.49 7.00
N GLN A 199 38.93 8.30 5.84
CA GLN A 199 38.29 9.39 5.10
C GLN A 199 36.82 9.52 5.48
N VAL A 200 36.45 10.64 6.11
CA VAL A 200 35.05 10.95 6.46
C VAL A 200 34.49 11.93 5.43
N ARG A 201 33.39 11.55 4.77
CA ARG A 201 32.63 12.47 3.92
C ARG A 201 31.78 13.37 4.81
N GLN A 202 32.03 14.67 4.73
CA GLN A 202 31.29 15.69 5.49
C GLN A 202 30.58 16.63 4.51
N THR A 203 29.36 17.06 4.86
CA THR A 203 28.65 18.08 4.09
C THR A 203 29.49 19.34 4.03
N CYS A 204 29.62 19.92 2.82
CA CYS A 204 30.44 21.12 2.63
C CYS A 204 29.90 22.30 3.46
N PRO A 205 30.67 22.86 4.40
CA PRO A 205 30.18 23.93 5.27
C PRO A 205 29.87 25.24 4.53
N THR A 206 30.49 25.44 3.36
CA THR A 206 30.32 26.68 2.57
C THR A 206 29.01 26.68 1.77
N CYS A 207 28.61 25.55 1.20
CA CYS A 207 27.39 25.48 0.38
C CYS A 207 26.27 24.67 1.01
N GLY A 208 26.45 24.11 2.22
CA GLY A 208 25.45 23.30 2.90
C GLY A 208 25.01 22.05 2.14
N GLY A 209 25.85 21.52 1.25
CA GLY A 209 25.52 20.35 0.44
C GLY A 209 25.02 20.66 -0.98
N GLU A 210 24.71 21.92 -1.30
CA GLU A 210 24.14 22.29 -2.60
C GLU A 210 25.13 22.31 -3.78
N GLY A 211 26.43 22.24 -3.53
CA GLY A 211 27.47 22.31 -4.56
C GLY A 211 27.68 23.67 -5.21
N SER A 212 26.78 24.62 -4.99
CA SER A 212 26.83 25.99 -5.52
C SER A 212 26.51 27.01 -4.45
N VAL A 213 26.99 28.26 -4.63
CA VAL A 213 26.80 29.39 -3.74
C VAL A 213 26.17 30.54 -4.52
N ILE A 214 25.26 31.28 -3.88
CA ILE A 214 24.62 32.46 -4.44
C ILE A 214 25.39 33.67 -3.98
N GLU A 215 25.95 34.49 -4.90
CA GLU A 215 26.69 35.68 -4.55
C GLU A 215 25.79 36.75 -3.90
N LYS A 216 24.63 37.01 -4.51
CA LYS A 216 23.63 37.94 -3.94
C LYS A 216 22.28 37.20 -3.89
N PRO A 217 21.75 36.87 -2.70
CA PRO A 217 20.46 36.18 -2.58
C PRO A 217 19.29 37.12 -3.00
N CYS A 218 18.27 36.53 -3.58
CA CYS A 218 17.01 37.21 -3.92
C CYS A 218 16.37 37.75 -2.63
N ARG A 219 15.97 39.01 -2.64
CA ARG A 219 15.39 39.68 -1.46
C ARG A 219 14.07 39.06 -1.03
N LYS A 220 13.24 38.59 -1.97
CA LYS A 220 11.91 38.04 -1.69
C LYS A 220 11.97 36.65 -1.08
N CYS A 221 12.75 35.74 -1.63
CA CYS A 221 12.88 34.38 -1.16
C CYS A 221 14.11 34.12 -0.29
N ARG A 222 15.00 35.09 -0.10
CA ARG A 222 16.23 35.01 0.71
C ARG A 222 17.15 33.85 0.32
N GLY A 223 17.18 33.55 -0.96
CA GLY A 223 18.04 32.50 -1.52
C GLY A 223 17.35 31.11 -1.70
N THR A 224 16.18 30.88 -1.11
CA THR A 224 15.50 29.56 -1.19
C THR A 224 14.95 29.23 -2.57
N GLY A 225 14.65 30.23 -3.39
CA GLY A 225 13.98 30.06 -4.69
C GLY A 225 12.46 29.90 -4.60
N HIS A 226 11.90 29.72 -3.40
CA HIS A 226 10.47 29.54 -3.16
C HIS A 226 9.89 30.62 -2.26
N VAL A 227 8.58 30.85 -2.39
CA VAL A 227 7.77 31.66 -1.48
C VAL A 227 6.46 30.92 -1.20
N ASN A 228 6.00 30.94 0.03
CA ASN A 228 4.69 30.38 0.36
C ASN A 228 3.63 31.31 -0.22
N ALA A 229 2.79 30.76 -1.09
CA ALA A 229 1.71 31.51 -1.73
C ALA A 229 0.41 30.70 -1.66
N PRO A 230 -0.74 31.36 -1.39
CA PRO A 230 -2.04 30.71 -1.45
C PRO A 230 -2.35 30.34 -2.91
N GLN A 231 -2.74 29.10 -3.12
CA GLN A 231 -3.14 28.57 -4.42
C GLN A 231 -4.55 28.01 -4.34
N LYS A 232 -5.39 28.37 -5.33
CA LYS A 232 -6.71 27.78 -5.49
C LYS A 232 -6.60 26.62 -6.48
N ILE A 233 -6.91 25.43 -6.03
CA ILE A 233 -6.76 24.20 -6.82
C ILE A 233 -8.14 23.55 -6.94
N ALA A 234 -8.66 23.47 -8.15
CA ALA A 234 -9.88 22.71 -8.43
C ALA A 234 -9.57 21.22 -8.36
N LEU A 235 -10.30 20.52 -7.50
CA LEU A 235 -10.24 19.07 -7.30
C LEU A 235 -11.56 18.44 -7.73
N LYS A 236 -11.50 17.52 -8.69
CA LYS A 236 -12.64 16.69 -9.08
C LYS A 236 -12.50 15.34 -8.37
N ILE A 237 -13.47 15.04 -7.51
CA ILE A 237 -13.58 13.78 -6.80
C ILE A 237 -14.50 12.87 -7.62
N PRO A 238 -14.03 11.75 -8.16
CA PRO A 238 -14.88 10.85 -8.92
C PRO A 238 -15.86 10.10 -8.00
N ALA A 239 -17.00 9.68 -8.55
CA ALA A 239 -17.97 8.87 -7.85
C ALA A 239 -17.40 7.50 -7.49
N GLY A 240 -17.72 7.00 -6.29
CA GLY A 240 -17.31 5.68 -5.83
C GLY A 240 -15.93 5.63 -5.17
N VAL A 241 -15.30 6.77 -4.86
CA VAL A 241 -14.03 6.78 -4.13
C VAL A 241 -14.17 6.13 -2.76
N ASP A 242 -13.10 5.47 -2.31
CA ASP A 242 -13.06 4.82 -1.02
C ASP A 242 -12.19 5.59 -0.02
N ASN A 243 -12.33 5.27 1.26
CA ASN A 243 -11.47 5.81 2.31
C ASN A 243 -10.00 5.46 2.02
N GLY A 244 -9.10 6.43 2.18
CA GLY A 244 -7.68 6.28 1.84
C GLY A 244 -7.37 6.37 0.34
N SER A 245 -8.34 6.66 -0.53
CA SER A 245 -8.10 6.91 -1.95
C SER A 245 -7.19 8.10 -2.16
N ARG A 246 -6.24 7.97 -3.10
CA ARG A 246 -5.24 8.99 -3.38
C ARG A 246 -5.43 9.57 -4.78
N LEU A 247 -5.73 10.87 -4.85
CA LEU A 247 -5.88 11.61 -6.08
C LEU A 247 -4.57 12.38 -6.37
N ARG A 248 -4.02 12.22 -7.57
CA ARG A 248 -2.83 12.92 -8.01
C ARG A 248 -3.20 14.11 -8.88
N LEU A 249 -2.72 15.28 -8.50
CA LEU A 249 -2.83 16.52 -9.27
C LEU A 249 -1.44 16.90 -9.78
N SER A 250 -1.18 16.61 -11.06
CA SER A 250 0.13 16.84 -11.67
C SER A 250 0.50 18.32 -11.69
N GLY A 251 1.74 18.61 -11.29
CA GLY A 251 2.29 19.97 -11.31
C GLY A 251 1.69 20.94 -10.28
N LYS A 252 0.91 20.42 -9.29
CA LYS A 252 0.29 21.23 -8.22
C LYS A 252 0.99 21.10 -6.87
N GLY A 253 2.14 20.43 -6.82
CA GLY A 253 3.01 20.36 -5.64
C GLY A 253 3.88 21.60 -5.45
N ALA A 254 5.02 21.45 -4.79
CA ALA A 254 5.98 22.53 -4.59
C ALA A 254 6.56 23.02 -5.92
N GLY A 255 6.87 24.30 -5.97
CA GLY A 255 7.49 24.91 -7.16
C GLY A 255 8.87 24.31 -7.45
N GLY A 256 9.23 24.15 -8.72
CA GLY A 256 10.55 23.69 -9.12
C GLY A 256 11.63 24.76 -8.90
N LEU A 257 12.87 24.32 -8.81
CA LEU A 257 14.04 25.18 -8.66
C LEU A 257 14.80 25.27 -10.01
N ARG A 258 15.40 26.44 -10.26
CA ARG A 258 16.31 26.62 -11.41
C ARG A 258 15.68 26.28 -12.76
N GLY A 259 14.39 26.61 -12.94
CA GLY A 259 13.63 26.29 -14.14
C GLY A 259 13.10 24.86 -14.22
N GLY A 260 13.19 24.10 -13.11
CA GLY A 260 12.59 22.79 -13.00
C GLY A 260 11.06 22.87 -12.94
N GLU A 261 10.39 21.77 -13.26
CA GLU A 261 8.95 21.63 -13.17
C GLU A 261 8.49 21.57 -11.71
N ASN A 262 7.24 21.91 -11.47
CA ASN A 262 6.63 21.72 -10.16
C ASN A 262 6.50 20.23 -9.83
N GLY A 263 6.48 19.91 -8.54
CA GLY A 263 6.09 18.60 -8.03
C GLY A 263 4.59 18.34 -8.20
N ASP A 264 4.12 17.21 -7.76
CA ASP A 264 2.72 16.83 -7.78
C ASP A 264 2.08 17.01 -6.41
N LEU A 265 0.77 17.25 -6.39
CA LEU A 265 -0.01 17.24 -5.16
C LEU A 265 -0.81 15.94 -5.09
N TYR A 266 -0.62 15.19 -4.03
CA TYR A 266 -1.39 14.00 -3.70
C TYR A 266 -2.43 14.36 -2.65
N VAL A 267 -3.71 14.23 -3.00
CA VAL A 267 -4.81 14.41 -2.06
C VAL A 267 -5.25 13.04 -1.58
N LEU A 268 -5.08 12.80 -0.27
CA LEU A 268 -5.52 11.59 0.41
C LEU A 268 -6.93 11.84 0.94
N LEU A 269 -7.91 11.08 0.47
CA LEU A 269 -9.30 11.23 0.86
C LEU A 269 -9.59 10.46 2.15
N GLY A 270 -10.18 11.13 3.13
CA GLY A 270 -10.80 10.54 4.30
C GLY A 270 -12.32 10.59 4.12
N VAL A 271 -13.00 9.45 4.07
CA VAL A 271 -14.45 9.40 3.94
C VAL A 271 -15.07 9.27 5.33
N ARG A 272 -15.99 10.18 5.67
CA ARG A 272 -16.78 10.11 6.91
C ARG A 272 -17.80 8.98 6.82
N GLU A 273 -18.11 8.38 7.95
CA GLU A 273 -19.16 7.38 8.05
C GLU A 273 -20.55 8.00 7.78
N SER A 274 -21.46 7.19 7.25
CA SER A 274 -22.84 7.59 7.02
C SER A 274 -23.71 7.16 8.19
N ASP A 275 -24.72 7.97 8.55
CA ASP A 275 -25.71 7.62 9.57
C ASP A 275 -26.72 6.57 9.06
N ILE A 276 -26.80 6.35 7.75
CA ILE A 276 -27.80 5.50 7.10
C ILE A 276 -27.17 4.23 6.55
N PHE A 277 -25.98 4.35 5.90
CA PHE A 277 -25.36 3.27 5.18
C PHE A 277 -24.07 2.78 5.85
N GLU A 278 -23.93 1.47 5.91
CA GLU A 278 -22.67 0.81 6.17
C GLU A 278 -22.04 0.44 4.81
N ARG A 279 -20.73 0.71 4.61
CA ARG A 279 -20.06 0.42 3.35
C ARG A 279 -19.06 -0.71 3.50
N ASP A 280 -19.14 -1.70 2.62
CA ASP A 280 -18.14 -2.78 2.47
C ASP A 280 -17.68 -2.87 1.00
N GLY A 281 -16.58 -2.20 0.71
CA GLY A 281 -16.07 -2.08 -0.67
C GLY A 281 -17.04 -1.36 -1.60
N LEU A 282 -17.66 -2.09 -2.53
CA LEU A 282 -18.71 -1.56 -3.42
C LEU A 282 -20.13 -1.82 -2.90
N ASP A 283 -20.29 -2.74 -1.94
CA ASP A 283 -21.59 -3.06 -1.40
C ASP A 283 -21.98 -2.11 -0.25
N LEU A 284 -23.26 -1.87 -0.12
CA LEU A 284 -23.84 -1.06 0.94
C LEU A 284 -24.76 -1.90 1.81
N GLY A 285 -24.75 -1.65 3.11
CA GLY A 285 -25.71 -2.16 4.07
C GLY A 285 -26.62 -1.04 4.54
N VAL A 286 -27.91 -1.32 4.73
CA VAL A 286 -28.86 -0.39 5.34
C VAL A 286 -29.79 -1.13 6.29
N ASN A 287 -30.00 -0.57 7.49
CA ASN A 287 -30.97 -1.09 8.43
C ASN A 287 -32.32 -0.43 8.15
N VAL A 288 -33.30 -1.23 7.71
CA VAL A 288 -34.64 -0.74 7.36
C VAL A 288 -35.59 -1.04 8.50
N PRO A 289 -36.00 -0.01 9.27
CA PRO A 289 -36.96 -0.20 10.34
C PRO A 289 -38.36 -0.45 9.76
N ILE A 290 -39.00 -1.53 10.17
CA ILE A 290 -40.39 -1.84 9.81
C ILE A 290 -41.21 -2.22 11.04
N SER A 291 -42.53 -2.01 10.96
CA SER A 291 -43.42 -2.46 12.02
C SER A 291 -43.49 -4.00 12.03
N PRO A 292 -43.62 -4.64 13.21
CA PRO A 292 -43.85 -6.07 13.31
C PRO A 292 -45.14 -6.50 12.58
N VAL A 293 -46.11 -5.62 12.46
CA VAL A 293 -47.35 -5.86 11.71
C VAL A 293 -47.06 -5.98 10.20
N THR A 294 -46.25 -5.07 9.65
CA THR A 294 -45.82 -5.15 8.25
C THR A 294 -45.02 -6.43 8.00
N ALA A 295 -44.16 -6.83 8.92
CA ALA A 295 -43.40 -8.07 8.82
C ALA A 295 -44.29 -9.31 8.83
N ALA A 296 -45.35 -9.30 9.65
CA ALA A 296 -46.32 -10.41 9.77
C ALA A 296 -47.23 -10.55 8.55
N LEU A 297 -47.80 -9.42 8.09
CA LEU A 297 -48.80 -9.39 7.01
C LEU A 297 -48.19 -9.31 5.61
N GLY A 298 -46.91 -8.88 5.52
CA GLY A 298 -46.30 -8.47 4.30
C GLY A 298 -46.64 -7.06 3.89
N GLY A 299 -45.93 -6.51 2.93
CA GLY A 299 -46.17 -5.14 2.47
C GLY A 299 -45.06 -4.66 1.54
N THR A 300 -45.05 -3.38 1.23
CA THR A 300 -44.02 -2.73 0.47
C THR A 300 -43.43 -1.61 1.28
N VAL A 301 -42.11 -1.52 1.37
CA VAL A 301 -41.38 -0.47 2.09
C VAL A 301 -40.42 0.23 1.14
N SER A 302 -40.24 1.53 1.36
CA SER A 302 -39.23 2.30 0.62
C SER A 302 -37.87 2.13 1.27
N VAL A 303 -36.84 1.88 0.45
CA VAL A 303 -35.45 1.70 0.87
C VAL A 303 -34.63 2.76 0.16
N PRO A 304 -33.84 3.58 0.88
CA PRO A 304 -32.94 4.54 0.26
C PRO A 304 -31.83 3.81 -0.50
N THR A 305 -31.51 4.31 -1.67
CA THR A 305 -30.39 3.83 -2.51
C THR A 305 -29.61 5.02 -3.05
N PRO A 306 -28.39 4.86 -3.52
CA PRO A 306 -27.66 5.95 -4.17
C PRO A 306 -28.37 6.57 -5.36
N GLU A 307 -29.26 5.85 -6.03
CA GLU A 307 -30.00 6.36 -7.20
C GLU A 307 -31.36 6.97 -6.85
N GLY A 308 -31.78 6.92 -5.58
CA GLY A 308 -33.08 7.34 -5.08
C GLY A 308 -33.74 6.25 -4.25
N GLU A 309 -35.07 6.28 -4.16
CA GLU A 309 -35.82 5.30 -3.37
C GLU A 309 -36.17 4.06 -4.20
N ALA A 310 -35.92 2.89 -3.64
CA ALA A 310 -36.33 1.61 -4.21
C ALA A 310 -37.48 1.00 -3.40
N GLN A 311 -38.49 0.45 -4.07
CA GLN A 311 -39.61 -0.25 -3.41
C GLN A 311 -39.22 -1.71 -3.17
N LEU A 312 -39.14 -2.10 -1.89
CA LEU A 312 -38.85 -3.48 -1.46
C LEU A 312 -40.14 -4.15 -1.00
N LYS A 313 -40.47 -5.28 -1.67
CA LYS A 313 -41.62 -6.12 -1.27
C LYS A 313 -41.20 -7.04 -0.12
N ILE A 314 -41.86 -6.91 1.00
CA ILE A 314 -41.67 -7.74 2.19
C ILE A 314 -42.69 -8.88 2.17
N PRO A 315 -42.28 -10.14 2.10
CA PRO A 315 -43.19 -11.29 2.24
C PRO A 315 -43.80 -11.37 3.65
N ALA A 316 -45.01 -11.90 3.76
CA ALA A 316 -45.62 -12.17 5.06
C ALA A 316 -44.76 -13.20 5.84
N GLY A 317 -44.64 -12.95 7.16
CA GLY A 317 -43.82 -13.81 8.03
C GLY A 317 -42.33 -13.57 7.93
N THR A 318 -41.89 -12.42 7.44
CA THR A 318 -40.45 -12.07 7.37
C THR A 318 -39.89 -11.95 8.80
N PRO A 319 -38.81 -12.70 9.14
CA PRO A 319 -38.16 -12.63 10.45
C PRO A 319 -37.32 -11.36 10.62
N ASN A 320 -37.11 -10.95 11.89
CA ASN A 320 -36.17 -9.89 12.22
C ASN A 320 -34.76 -10.24 11.78
N GLY A 321 -34.02 -9.26 11.28
CA GLY A 321 -32.66 -9.44 10.79
C GLY A 321 -32.56 -10.06 9.39
N LYS A 322 -33.68 -10.33 8.70
CA LYS A 322 -33.67 -10.82 7.32
C LYS A 322 -33.04 -9.77 6.41
N VAL A 323 -32.11 -10.21 5.58
CA VAL A 323 -31.43 -9.37 4.59
C VAL A 323 -32.04 -9.62 3.21
N PHE A 324 -32.37 -8.53 2.52
CA PHE A 324 -32.81 -8.51 1.13
C PHE A 324 -31.76 -7.82 0.28
N ARG A 325 -31.25 -8.49 -0.74
CA ARG A 325 -30.22 -7.95 -1.64
C ARG A 325 -30.86 -7.28 -2.85
N LEU A 326 -30.57 -5.99 -3.00
CA LEU A 326 -30.94 -5.16 -4.14
C LEU A 326 -29.73 -5.05 -5.07
N ARG A 327 -29.76 -5.82 -6.16
CA ARG A 327 -28.61 -5.90 -7.07
C ARG A 327 -28.35 -4.59 -7.80
N GLY A 328 -27.07 -4.21 -7.90
CA GLY A 328 -26.63 -3.03 -8.61
C GLY A 328 -27.06 -1.69 -7.95
N LYS A 329 -27.48 -1.69 -6.68
CA LYS A 329 -27.91 -0.51 -5.94
C LYS A 329 -26.88 -0.07 -4.87
N GLY A 330 -25.67 -0.58 -4.96
CA GLY A 330 -24.52 -0.18 -4.13
C GLY A 330 -23.72 0.99 -4.73
N VAL A 331 -22.45 1.04 -4.41
CA VAL A 331 -21.51 2.09 -4.83
C VAL A 331 -21.11 1.94 -6.31
N PRO A 332 -21.09 3.02 -7.08
CA PRO A 332 -20.56 3.01 -8.45
C PRO A 332 -19.10 2.55 -8.50
N ASN A 333 -18.73 1.77 -9.51
CA ASN A 333 -17.35 1.31 -9.66
C ASN A 333 -16.50 2.35 -10.38
N LEU A 334 -15.45 2.87 -9.71
CA LEU A 334 -14.46 3.82 -10.25
C LEU A 334 -13.80 3.38 -11.55
N ARG A 335 -13.60 2.06 -11.72
CA ARG A 335 -12.92 1.49 -12.90
C ARG A 335 -13.89 1.17 -14.05
N GLY A 336 -15.15 1.53 -13.90
CA GLY A 336 -16.22 1.12 -14.81
C GLY A 336 -16.69 -0.31 -14.50
N GLY A 337 -17.88 -0.65 -15.01
CA GLY A 337 -18.54 -1.92 -14.74
C GLY A 337 -19.79 -1.76 -13.87
N ALA A 338 -20.30 -2.87 -13.35
CA ALA A 338 -21.49 -2.86 -12.49
C ALA A 338 -21.20 -2.18 -11.16
N ALA A 339 -22.19 -1.45 -10.64
CA ALA A 339 -22.21 -1.00 -9.26
C ALA A 339 -22.31 -2.20 -8.31
N GLY A 340 -21.92 -2.02 -7.05
CA GLY A 340 -22.13 -3.01 -6.01
C GLY A 340 -23.60 -3.24 -5.68
N ASP A 341 -23.90 -4.08 -4.72
CA ASP A 341 -25.24 -4.41 -4.26
C ASP A 341 -25.59 -3.63 -2.99
N LEU A 342 -26.89 -3.52 -2.69
CA LEU A 342 -27.38 -2.96 -1.44
C LEU A 342 -28.08 -4.06 -0.63
N ASP A 343 -27.57 -4.35 0.56
CA ASP A 343 -28.14 -5.30 1.50
C ASP A 343 -29.05 -4.57 2.51
N ALA A 344 -30.37 -4.67 2.29
CA ALA A 344 -31.38 -4.13 3.16
C ALA A 344 -31.70 -5.12 4.30
N ARG A 345 -31.25 -4.81 5.52
CA ARG A 345 -31.50 -5.61 6.71
C ARG A 345 -32.76 -5.12 7.41
N ILE A 346 -33.73 -5.98 7.54
CA ILE A 346 -35.02 -5.68 8.22
C ILE A 346 -34.79 -5.64 9.72
N VAL A 347 -35.17 -4.52 10.35
CA VAL A 347 -35.14 -4.33 11.81
C VAL A 347 -36.51 -4.02 12.28
N PHE A 348 -37.02 -4.73 13.31
CA PHE A 348 -38.34 -4.48 13.85
C PHE A 348 -38.29 -3.28 14.78
N GLU A 349 -39.14 -2.29 14.48
CA GLU A 349 -39.38 -1.18 15.37
C GLU A 349 -40.61 -1.48 16.26
N VAL A 350 -40.40 -1.54 17.57
CA VAL A 350 -41.47 -1.79 18.52
C VAL A 350 -42.18 -0.48 18.82
N PRO A 351 -43.51 -0.41 18.64
CA PRO A 351 -44.28 0.82 18.92
C PRO A 351 -44.23 1.16 20.41
N THR A 352 -43.83 2.39 20.73
CA THR A 352 -43.65 2.86 22.12
C THR A 352 -44.77 3.77 22.59
N ASN A 353 -45.37 4.57 21.68
CA ASN A 353 -46.40 5.58 22.02
C ASN A 353 -47.76 5.14 21.49
N LEU A 354 -48.38 4.16 22.16
CA LEU A 354 -49.70 3.62 21.79
C LEU A 354 -50.84 4.44 22.36
N ASP A 355 -51.78 4.82 21.51
CA ASP A 355 -53.06 5.34 21.97
C ASP A 355 -53.95 4.20 22.56
N ARG A 356 -55.09 4.58 23.16
CA ARG A 356 -55.99 3.61 23.77
C ARG A 356 -56.50 2.56 22.78
N LYS A 357 -56.89 2.98 21.58
CA LYS A 357 -57.41 2.06 20.55
C LYS A 357 -56.35 1.10 20.01
N GLN A 358 -55.13 1.59 19.80
CA GLN A 358 -54.00 0.78 19.37
C GLN A 358 -53.64 -0.27 20.43
N ARG A 359 -53.62 0.11 21.70
CA ARG A 359 -53.39 -0.81 22.81
C ARG A 359 -54.47 -1.90 22.87
N GLU A 360 -55.75 -1.54 22.83
CA GLU A 360 -56.87 -2.48 22.79
C GLU A 360 -56.79 -3.45 21.62
N ALA A 361 -56.36 -2.99 20.42
CA ALA A 361 -56.15 -3.82 19.24
C ALA A 361 -55.07 -4.87 19.46
N LEU A 362 -53.91 -4.46 20.02
CA LEU A 362 -52.80 -5.38 20.31
C LEU A 362 -53.14 -6.38 21.41
N GLU A 363 -53.87 -5.97 22.46
CA GLU A 363 -54.37 -6.84 23.53
C GLU A 363 -55.35 -7.89 22.96
N ASN A 364 -56.21 -7.49 22.04
CA ASN A 364 -57.15 -8.39 21.38
C ASN A 364 -56.40 -9.37 20.48
N PHE A 365 -55.37 -8.93 19.69
CA PHE A 365 -54.53 -9.83 18.93
C PHE A 365 -53.83 -10.85 19.84
N GLN A 366 -53.30 -10.42 20.99
CA GLN A 366 -52.64 -11.32 21.94
C GLN A 366 -53.56 -12.38 22.50
N LYS A 367 -54.87 -12.03 22.78
CA LYS A 367 -55.88 -12.98 23.24
C LYS A 367 -56.27 -14.02 22.18
N LEU A 368 -56.21 -13.64 20.88
CA LEU A 368 -56.55 -14.50 19.76
C LEU A 368 -55.35 -15.36 19.33
N ALA A 369 -54.13 -15.00 19.74
CA ALA A 369 -52.93 -15.72 19.39
C ALA A 369 -52.91 -17.13 19.99
N THR A 370 -52.59 -18.11 19.17
CA THR A 370 -52.48 -19.52 19.54
C THR A 370 -51.02 -19.96 19.59
N ALA A 371 -50.73 -21.17 20.06
CA ALA A 371 -49.40 -21.75 20.03
C ALA A 371 -48.78 -21.79 18.62
N GLY A 372 -49.59 -21.91 17.58
CA GLY A 372 -49.17 -21.88 16.19
C GLY A 372 -48.81 -20.47 15.69
N THR A 373 -49.32 -19.40 16.37
CA THR A 373 -49.00 -18.02 16.01
C THR A 373 -47.55 -17.67 16.33
N PHE A 374 -46.98 -18.24 17.41
CA PHE A 374 -45.61 -17.99 17.86
C PHE A 374 -44.84 -19.30 18.04
N PRO A 375 -44.46 -20.01 16.96
CA PRO A 375 -43.84 -21.33 17.01
C PRO A 375 -42.49 -21.36 17.76
N GLU A 376 -41.71 -20.27 17.71
CA GLU A 376 -40.44 -20.17 18.44
C GLU A 376 -40.63 -20.10 19.95
N GLN A 377 -41.67 -19.39 20.43
CA GLN A 377 -42.00 -19.38 21.86
C GLN A 377 -42.36 -20.78 22.34
N GLN A 378 -43.14 -21.53 21.57
CA GLN A 378 -43.53 -22.90 21.87
C GLN A 378 -42.30 -23.83 21.87
N SER A 379 -41.44 -23.73 20.88
CA SER A 379 -40.19 -24.48 20.79
C SER A 379 -39.27 -24.19 22.00
N PHE A 380 -39.12 -22.92 22.37
CA PHE A 380 -38.32 -22.52 23.53
C PHE A 380 -38.92 -23.11 24.83
N ALA A 381 -40.22 -22.99 25.05
CA ALA A 381 -40.87 -23.57 26.21
C ALA A 381 -40.63 -25.09 26.31
N ASN A 382 -40.71 -25.82 25.21
CA ASN A 382 -40.44 -27.25 25.17
C ASN A 382 -38.99 -27.58 25.52
N ARG A 383 -38.03 -26.85 24.94
CA ARG A 383 -36.61 -26.99 25.27
C ARG A 383 -36.29 -26.69 26.73
N THR A 384 -36.96 -25.71 27.31
CA THR A 384 -36.83 -25.35 28.71
C THR A 384 -37.33 -26.46 29.63
N ARG A 385 -38.47 -27.09 29.28
CA ARG A 385 -38.99 -28.24 30.04
C ARG A 385 -38.03 -29.42 30.03
N VAL A 386 -37.47 -29.73 28.88
CA VAL A 386 -36.44 -30.81 28.73
C VAL A 386 -35.20 -30.50 29.58
N PHE A 387 -34.73 -29.26 29.53
CA PHE A 387 -33.59 -28.83 30.35
C PHE A 387 -33.84 -29.03 31.84
N PHE A 388 -34.96 -28.57 32.36
CA PHE A 388 -35.30 -28.75 33.77
C PHE A 388 -35.51 -30.21 34.17
N SER A 389 -36.11 -31.02 33.31
CA SER A 389 -36.24 -32.47 33.57
C SER A 389 -34.87 -33.18 33.67
N HIS A 390 -33.90 -32.78 32.87
CA HIS A 390 -32.51 -33.28 32.98
C HIS A 390 -31.84 -32.81 34.26
N ARG A 391 -31.95 -31.56 34.61
CA ARG A 391 -31.42 -31.02 35.87
C ARG A 391 -31.95 -31.77 37.11
N ASP A 392 -33.24 -32.05 37.14
CA ASP A 392 -33.87 -32.73 38.27
C ASP A 392 -33.50 -34.19 38.38
N LYS A 393 -33.11 -34.84 37.25
CA LYS A 393 -32.50 -36.19 37.25
C LYS A 393 -31.05 -36.21 37.78
N LEU A 394 -30.29 -35.14 37.54
CA LEU A 394 -28.88 -35.03 37.99
C LEU A 394 -28.77 -34.62 39.49
N ARG A 395 -29.88 -34.08 40.07
CA ARG A 395 -29.88 -33.69 41.49
C ARG A 395 -30.44 -34.77 42.43
N LYS A 396 -30.95 -35.87 41.88
CA LYS A 396 -31.31 -37.11 42.57
C LYS A 396 -30.11 -38.09 42.56
#